data_bed0e34ce0256092c2381a44a3fd70d7
#
_entry.id   bed0e34ce0256092c2381a44a3fd70d7
#
_cell.length_a   1.000
_cell.length_b   1.000
_cell.length_c   1.000
_cell.angle_alpha   90.00
_cell.angle_beta   90.00
_cell.angle_gamma   90.00
#
_symmetry.space_group_name_H-M   'P 1'
#
loop_
_entity.id
_entity.type
_entity.pdbx_description
1 polymer ?
#
loop_
_entity_poly.entity_id
_entity_poly.type
_entity_poly.pdbx_seq_one_letter_code
_entity_poly.pdbx_strand_id
1 'polypeptide(L)'
;TPEIIPTGETEIVFTVQNIGKTNVESFEAKFNSGIADATDVTETFTASIAPMETKQFTFSESVFYNPDAYNLPIEIVNVNNTTDDDATNNSLNKDIFVAMGETQRIPMIEHFSSSTCGPCVSVNYAMNQLTAANPGKYTYVKYQMNWPGSGDAYYTEEGGVRRDYYGVNAVPWLYFD
;
A
#
# COMPACT_ATOMS: atom_id res chain seq x y z
N THR A 1 -9.24 0.15 1.26
CA THR A 1 -8.18 -0.17 0.28
C THR A 1 -7.91 -1.64 0.38
N PRO A 2 -7.88 -2.40 -0.72
CA PRO A 2 -7.56 -3.82 -0.69
C PRO A 2 -6.15 -4.04 -0.13
N GLU A 3 -5.96 -5.14 0.57
CA GLU A 3 -4.66 -5.54 1.10
C GLU A 3 -3.88 -6.32 0.04
N ILE A 4 -2.59 -6.01 -0.11
CA ILE A 4 -1.71 -6.75 -1.03
C ILE A 4 -0.90 -7.74 -0.20
N ILE A 5 -1.01 -9.03 -0.51
CA ILE A 5 -0.27 -10.10 0.15
C ILE A 5 0.58 -10.87 -0.87
N PRO A 6 1.67 -11.51 -0.44
CA PRO A 6 2.46 -12.39 -1.31
C PRO A 6 1.71 -13.70 -1.60
N THR A 7 2.10 -14.38 -2.67
CA THR A 7 1.70 -15.76 -2.94
C THR A 7 2.19 -16.70 -1.82
N GLY A 8 1.33 -17.59 -1.36
CA GLY A 8 1.70 -18.61 -0.36
C GLY A 8 0.64 -18.83 0.71
N GLU A 9 1.06 -19.51 1.77
CA GLU A 9 0.24 -19.75 2.96
C GLU A 9 -0.01 -18.44 3.71
N THR A 10 -1.26 -18.17 4.01
CA THR A 10 -1.71 -16.96 4.70
C THR A 10 -2.58 -17.35 5.89
N GLU A 11 -2.21 -16.88 7.08
CA GLU A 11 -3.04 -17.00 8.27
C GLU A 11 -4.21 -15.99 8.18
N ILE A 12 -5.41 -16.44 8.52
CA ILE A 12 -6.59 -15.58 8.53
C ILE A 12 -6.74 -14.98 9.93
N VAL A 13 -6.37 -13.70 10.02
CA VAL A 13 -6.36 -12.93 11.27
C VAL A 13 -7.45 -11.88 11.24
N PHE A 14 -8.23 -11.78 12.30
CA PHE A 14 -9.32 -10.81 12.42
C PHE A 14 -9.41 -10.24 13.83
N THR A 15 -10.14 -9.14 13.96
CA THR A 15 -10.30 -8.43 15.23
C THR A 15 -11.79 -8.37 15.60
N VAL A 16 -12.09 -8.73 16.83
CA VAL A 16 -13.45 -8.67 17.40
C VAL A 16 -13.49 -7.64 18.51
N GLN A 17 -14.51 -6.79 18.50
CA GLN A 17 -14.83 -5.88 19.58
C GLN A 17 -16.16 -6.28 20.24
N ASN A 18 -16.18 -6.42 21.54
CA ASN A 18 -17.41 -6.61 22.28
C ASN A 18 -18.09 -5.26 22.54
N ILE A 19 -19.13 -4.94 21.78
CA ILE A 19 -19.93 -3.71 21.97
C ILE A 19 -21.13 -3.92 22.90
N GLY A 20 -21.32 -5.15 23.38
CA GLY A 20 -22.35 -5.53 24.33
C GLY A 20 -22.08 -5.06 25.76
N LYS A 21 -22.95 -5.45 26.68
CA LYS A 21 -22.88 -5.09 28.10
C LYS A 21 -22.35 -6.22 29.01
N THR A 22 -22.22 -7.42 28.46
CA THR A 22 -21.75 -8.61 29.16
C THR A 22 -20.49 -9.15 28.52
N ASN A 23 -19.71 -9.93 29.27
CA ASN A 23 -18.53 -10.58 28.72
C ASN A 23 -18.93 -11.59 27.63
N VAL A 24 -18.11 -11.62 26.58
CA VAL A 24 -18.12 -12.69 25.59
C VAL A 24 -17.10 -13.73 26.04
N GLU A 25 -17.58 -14.93 26.41
CA GLU A 25 -16.74 -16.04 26.87
C GLU A 25 -16.39 -17.02 25.74
N SER A 26 -17.21 -17.04 24.70
CA SER A 26 -16.97 -17.80 23.47
C SER A 26 -17.72 -17.19 22.31
N PHE A 27 -17.21 -17.41 21.11
CA PHE A 27 -17.94 -17.10 19.87
C PHE A 27 -17.56 -18.10 18.77
N GLU A 28 -18.47 -18.30 17.85
CA GLU A 28 -18.23 -19.05 16.62
C GLU A 28 -18.09 -18.09 15.46
N ALA A 29 -17.01 -18.23 14.71
CA ALA A 29 -16.78 -17.45 13.50
C ALA A 29 -16.57 -18.37 12.32
N LYS A 30 -16.94 -17.90 11.15
CA LYS A 30 -16.64 -18.55 9.87
C LYS A 30 -16.00 -17.59 8.89
N PHE A 31 -15.20 -18.14 7.98
CA PHE A 31 -14.72 -17.42 6.82
C PHE A 31 -14.82 -18.28 5.55
N ASN A 32 -14.83 -17.62 4.40
CA ASN A 32 -14.62 -18.26 3.11
C ASN A 32 -13.36 -17.67 2.49
N SER A 33 -12.50 -18.52 1.91
CA SER A 33 -11.24 -18.07 1.31
C SER A 33 -11.42 -17.21 0.05
N GLY A 34 -12.61 -17.23 -0.56
CA GLY A 34 -12.87 -16.60 -1.85
C GLY A 34 -12.28 -17.35 -3.04
N ILE A 35 -11.64 -18.49 -2.81
CA ILE A 35 -11.18 -19.38 -3.87
C ILE A 35 -12.40 -20.11 -4.47
N ALA A 36 -12.42 -20.33 -5.78
CA ALA A 36 -13.50 -21.03 -6.45
C ALA A 36 -13.75 -22.40 -5.81
N ASP A 37 -15.03 -22.72 -5.56
CA ASP A 37 -15.51 -23.96 -4.93
C ASP A 37 -15.07 -24.17 -3.47
N ALA A 38 -14.47 -23.14 -2.81
CA ALA A 38 -14.16 -23.24 -1.39
C ALA A 38 -15.42 -23.26 -0.54
N THR A 39 -15.39 -24.09 0.50
CA THR A 39 -16.41 -24.14 1.53
C THR A 39 -16.06 -23.23 2.71
N ASP A 40 -17.08 -22.81 3.46
CA ASP A 40 -16.86 -22.04 4.67
C ASP A 40 -16.10 -22.88 5.71
N VAL A 41 -15.10 -22.27 6.32
CA VAL A 41 -14.38 -22.80 7.48
C VAL A 41 -14.98 -22.18 8.72
N THR A 42 -15.45 -22.99 9.66
CA THR A 42 -16.09 -22.53 10.89
C THR A 42 -15.27 -22.99 12.10
N GLU A 43 -15.01 -22.08 13.03
CA GLU A 43 -14.23 -22.35 14.25
C GLU A 43 -14.86 -21.69 15.47
N THR A 44 -14.79 -22.37 16.63
CA THR A 44 -15.22 -21.83 17.92
C THR A 44 -13.99 -21.28 18.66
N PHE A 45 -14.07 -20.04 19.07
CA PHE A 45 -13.06 -19.35 19.86
C PHE A 45 -13.51 -19.22 21.31
N THR A 46 -12.66 -19.67 22.23
CA THR A 46 -12.85 -19.44 23.66
C THR A 46 -12.02 -18.22 24.05
N ALA A 47 -12.68 -17.20 24.59
CA ALA A 47 -12.03 -15.96 24.97
C ALA A 47 -12.88 -15.21 25.98
N SER A 48 -12.29 -14.49 26.91
CA SER A 48 -13.00 -13.53 27.75
C SER A 48 -12.77 -12.14 27.18
N ILE A 49 -13.81 -11.55 26.56
CA ILE A 49 -13.77 -10.20 25.98
C ILE A 49 -14.75 -9.34 26.78
N ALA A 50 -14.21 -8.42 27.59
CA ALA A 50 -15.03 -7.53 28.39
C ALA A 50 -15.80 -6.51 27.50
N PRO A 51 -16.89 -5.90 28.00
CA PRO A 51 -17.56 -4.82 27.30
C PRO A 51 -16.59 -3.73 26.82
N MET A 52 -16.70 -3.32 25.57
CA MET A 52 -15.82 -2.37 24.86
C MET A 52 -14.39 -2.84 24.62
N GLU A 53 -14.01 -4.02 25.05
CA GLU A 53 -12.70 -4.60 24.77
C GLU A 53 -12.61 -5.10 23.33
N THR A 54 -11.41 -4.98 22.74
CA THR A 54 -11.07 -5.46 21.39
C THR A 54 -9.98 -6.51 21.50
N LYS A 55 -10.14 -7.65 20.82
CA LYS A 55 -9.14 -8.72 20.75
C LYS A 55 -8.96 -9.24 19.35
N GLN A 56 -7.74 -9.68 19.05
CA GLN A 56 -7.36 -10.28 17.79
C GLN A 56 -7.40 -11.81 17.91
N PHE A 57 -7.86 -12.46 16.86
CA PHE A 57 -7.97 -13.91 16.72
C PHE A 57 -7.40 -14.36 15.39
N THR A 58 -6.96 -15.62 15.36
CA THR A 58 -6.42 -16.27 14.15
C THR A 58 -7.15 -17.61 14.00
N PHE A 59 -7.68 -17.88 12.82
CA PHE A 59 -8.21 -19.20 12.52
C PHE A 59 -7.07 -20.24 12.52
N SER A 60 -7.39 -21.44 12.96
CA SER A 60 -6.43 -22.56 12.98
C SER A 60 -6.05 -23.04 11.58
N GLU A 61 -6.93 -22.81 10.60
CA GLU A 61 -6.70 -23.14 9.19
C GLU A 61 -6.09 -21.94 8.46
N SER A 62 -4.97 -22.18 7.79
CA SER A 62 -4.36 -21.25 6.84
C SER A 62 -4.85 -21.52 5.43
N VAL A 63 -4.73 -20.53 4.55
CA VAL A 63 -5.15 -20.62 3.15
C VAL A 63 -3.94 -20.39 2.24
N PHE A 64 -3.74 -21.28 1.27
CA PHE A 64 -2.74 -21.07 0.22
C PHE A 64 -3.35 -20.25 -0.92
N TYR A 65 -2.87 -19.03 -1.11
CA TYR A 65 -3.29 -18.15 -2.18
C TYR A 65 -2.31 -18.14 -3.36
N ASN A 66 -2.85 -18.32 -4.57
CA ASN A 66 -2.16 -18.03 -5.81
C ASN A 66 -2.37 -16.55 -6.22
N PRO A 67 -1.56 -16.01 -7.15
CA PRO A 67 -1.75 -14.64 -7.64
C PRO A 67 -3.12 -14.44 -8.27
N ASP A 68 -3.98 -13.66 -7.63
CA ASP A 68 -5.30 -13.25 -8.10
C ASP A 68 -5.90 -12.21 -7.13
N ALA A 69 -7.15 -11.81 -7.40
CA ALA A 69 -7.97 -11.01 -6.51
C ALA A 69 -9.02 -11.89 -5.82
N TYR A 70 -9.12 -11.81 -4.51
CA TYR A 70 -10.07 -12.58 -3.72
C TYR A 70 -10.91 -11.67 -2.84
N ASN A 71 -12.13 -12.09 -2.53
CA ASN A 71 -12.96 -11.50 -1.47
C ASN A 71 -13.03 -12.48 -0.32
N LEU A 72 -12.62 -12.04 0.87
CA LEU A 72 -12.57 -12.81 2.11
C LEU A 72 -13.68 -12.33 3.06
N PRO A 73 -14.87 -12.94 3.03
CA PRO A 73 -15.90 -12.71 4.03
C PRO A 73 -15.55 -13.42 5.34
N ILE A 74 -15.71 -12.72 6.46
CA ILE A 74 -15.64 -13.27 7.81
C ILE A 74 -16.95 -12.89 8.51
N GLU A 75 -17.56 -13.84 9.23
CA GLU A 75 -18.81 -13.65 9.95
C GLU A 75 -18.76 -14.27 11.34
N ILE A 76 -19.24 -13.54 12.35
CA ILE A 76 -19.55 -14.11 13.68
C ILE A 76 -20.93 -14.75 13.59
N VAL A 77 -21.00 -16.04 13.87
CA VAL A 77 -22.23 -16.87 13.76
C VAL A 77 -23.02 -16.90 15.07
N ASN A 78 -22.27 -17.14 16.16
CA ASN A 78 -22.85 -17.26 17.50
C ASN A 78 -21.95 -16.59 18.54
N VAL A 79 -22.55 -16.06 19.61
CA VAL A 79 -21.84 -15.46 20.75
C VAL A 79 -22.39 -16.15 22.04
N ASN A 80 -21.53 -16.66 22.91
CA ASN A 80 -21.90 -17.37 24.14
C ASN A 80 -22.91 -18.47 23.89
N ASN A 81 -22.76 -19.23 22.78
CA ASN A 81 -23.67 -20.31 22.32
C ASN A 81 -25.09 -19.85 22.00
N THR A 82 -25.30 -18.57 21.73
CA THR A 82 -26.59 -18.01 21.31
C THR A 82 -26.38 -17.11 20.08
N THR A 83 -27.48 -16.77 19.42
CA THR A 83 -27.44 -15.74 18.37
C THR A 83 -27.08 -14.39 19.00
N ASP A 84 -26.26 -13.59 18.31
CA ASP A 84 -25.96 -12.24 18.75
C ASP A 84 -27.20 -11.33 18.73
N ASP A 85 -27.32 -10.45 19.70
CA ASP A 85 -28.44 -9.51 19.82
C ASP A 85 -28.44 -8.49 18.65
N ASP A 86 -27.26 -8.18 18.07
CA ASP A 86 -27.11 -7.30 16.90
C ASP A 86 -26.22 -7.93 15.82
N ALA A 87 -26.78 -8.77 14.99
CA ALA A 87 -26.07 -9.43 13.90
C ALA A 87 -25.67 -8.47 12.74
N THR A 88 -26.06 -7.20 12.78
CA THR A 88 -25.76 -6.26 11.69
C THR A 88 -24.28 -5.85 11.63
N ASN A 89 -23.55 -6.06 12.71
CA ASN A 89 -22.12 -5.74 12.83
C ASN A 89 -21.20 -6.98 12.78
N ASN A 90 -21.77 -8.18 12.59
CA ASN A 90 -21.06 -9.45 12.67
C ASN A 90 -20.30 -9.84 11.40
N SER A 91 -20.41 -9.07 10.32
CA SER A 91 -19.84 -9.41 9.03
C SER A 91 -18.77 -8.42 8.60
N LEU A 92 -17.66 -8.95 8.10
CA LEU A 92 -16.57 -8.20 7.45
C LEU A 92 -16.29 -8.81 6.09
N ASN A 93 -16.24 -7.98 5.05
CA ASN A 93 -15.71 -8.36 3.74
C ASN A 93 -14.38 -7.68 3.49
N LYS A 94 -13.37 -8.44 3.16
CA LYS A 94 -12.03 -7.94 2.86
C LYS A 94 -11.63 -8.34 1.44
N ASP A 95 -11.35 -7.34 0.61
CA ASP A 95 -10.72 -7.58 -0.68
C ASP A 95 -9.21 -7.69 -0.50
N ILE A 96 -8.62 -8.77 -1.01
CA ILE A 96 -7.18 -9.00 -1.03
C ILE A 96 -6.70 -9.19 -2.45
N PHE A 97 -5.50 -8.65 -2.75
CA PHE A 97 -4.79 -8.90 -3.99
C PHE A 97 -3.53 -9.70 -3.68
N VAL A 98 -3.39 -10.84 -4.31
CA VAL A 98 -2.22 -11.69 -4.17
C VAL A 98 -1.24 -11.39 -5.28
N ALA A 99 -0.07 -10.86 -4.93
CA ALA A 99 0.94 -10.44 -5.88
C ALA A 99 1.71 -11.63 -6.45
N MET A 100 2.02 -11.59 -7.74
CA MET A 100 2.90 -12.58 -8.40
C MET A 100 4.34 -12.52 -7.89
N GLY A 101 4.73 -11.41 -7.27
CA GLY A 101 6.06 -11.16 -6.74
C GLY A 101 6.27 -9.69 -6.43
N GLU A 102 7.42 -9.39 -5.86
CA GLU A 102 7.84 -8.02 -5.57
C GLU A 102 8.94 -7.60 -6.54
N THR A 103 8.87 -6.38 -7.04
CA THR A 103 9.93 -5.74 -7.79
C THR A 103 10.43 -4.52 -7.03
N GLN A 104 11.75 -4.40 -6.89
CA GLN A 104 12.30 -3.19 -6.33
C GLN A 104 12.02 -2.01 -7.27
N ARG A 105 11.27 -1.03 -6.80
CA ARG A 105 11.06 0.23 -7.52
C ARG A 105 12.37 1.02 -7.53
N ILE A 106 12.79 1.44 -8.71
CA ILE A 106 13.90 2.38 -8.86
C ILE A 106 13.29 3.77 -8.99
N PRO A 107 13.49 4.67 -7.99
CA PRO A 107 12.93 6.02 -8.05
C PRO A 107 13.49 6.80 -9.23
N MET A 108 12.66 7.67 -9.82
CA MET A 108 13.06 8.59 -10.86
C MET A 108 13.32 9.98 -10.27
N ILE A 109 14.44 10.58 -10.67
CA ILE A 109 14.79 11.95 -10.31
C ILE A 109 14.75 12.78 -11.60
N GLU A 110 13.88 13.79 -11.62
CA GLU A 110 13.73 14.72 -12.73
C GLU A 110 14.26 16.09 -12.29
N HIS A 111 15.29 16.58 -12.97
CA HIS A 111 16.00 17.79 -12.62
C HIS A 111 15.91 18.82 -13.74
N PHE A 112 15.24 19.95 -13.48
CA PHE A 112 15.17 21.08 -14.38
C PHE A 112 16.27 22.09 -14.05
N SER A 113 17.11 22.42 -15.02
CA SER A 113 18.31 23.23 -14.83
C SER A 113 18.60 24.05 -16.10
N SER A 114 19.59 24.92 -16.03
CA SER A 114 20.10 25.65 -17.20
C SER A 114 21.54 26.07 -16.96
N SER A 115 22.37 26.09 -18.00
CA SER A 115 23.75 26.60 -17.95
C SER A 115 23.83 28.11 -17.67
N THR A 116 22.75 28.84 -17.93
CA THR A 116 22.63 30.28 -17.65
C THR A 116 22.06 30.61 -16.29
N CYS A 117 21.82 29.59 -15.47
CA CYS A 117 21.21 29.70 -14.14
C CYS A 117 22.31 29.67 -13.06
N GLY A 118 22.59 30.81 -12.41
CA GLY A 118 23.57 30.90 -11.31
C GLY A 118 23.30 29.96 -10.14
N PRO A 119 22.10 29.92 -9.55
CA PRO A 119 21.77 29.02 -8.46
C PRO A 119 21.82 27.52 -8.83
N CYS A 120 21.73 27.19 -10.12
CA CYS A 120 21.79 25.79 -10.58
C CYS A 120 23.18 25.16 -10.38
N VAL A 121 24.26 25.95 -10.28
CA VAL A 121 25.63 25.44 -10.12
C VAL A 121 25.77 24.58 -8.86
N SER A 122 25.30 25.07 -7.72
CA SER A 122 25.40 24.37 -6.44
C SER A 122 24.53 23.11 -6.41
N VAL A 123 23.32 23.16 -6.99
CA VAL A 123 22.41 22.01 -7.08
C VAL A 123 22.96 20.96 -8.05
N ASN A 124 23.51 21.37 -9.20
CA ASN A 124 24.18 20.45 -10.12
C ASN A 124 25.35 19.71 -9.44
N TYR A 125 26.15 20.42 -8.65
CA TYR A 125 27.25 19.80 -7.90
C TYR A 125 26.73 18.78 -6.89
N ALA A 126 25.74 19.15 -6.08
CA ALA A 126 25.14 18.25 -5.09
C ALA A 126 24.52 17.00 -5.75
N MET A 127 23.81 17.17 -6.87
CA MET A 127 23.23 16.06 -7.60
C MET A 127 24.30 15.13 -8.20
N ASN A 128 25.39 15.67 -8.70
CA ASN A 128 26.51 14.86 -9.19
C ASN A 128 27.12 14.01 -8.07
N GLN A 129 27.27 14.56 -6.86
CA GLN A 129 27.76 13.81 -5.70
C GLN A 129 26.76 12.71 -5.30
N LEU A 130 25.47 13.05 -5.21
CA LEU A 130 24.41 12.10 -4.85
C LEU A 130 24.34 10.92 -5.83
N THR A 131 24.34 11.23 -7.13
CA THR A 131 24.24 10.21 -8.17
C THR A 131 25.49 9.32 -8.22
N ALA A 132 26.67 9.90 -8.07
CA ALA A 132 27.91 9.14 -8.01
C ALA A 132 28.00 8.20 -6.79
N ALA A 133 27.44 8.61 -5.64
CA ALA A 133 27.43 7.83 -4.41
C ALA A 133 26.40 6.69 -4.43
N ASN A 134 25.43 6.71 -5.34
CA ASN A 134 24.30 5.74 -5.37
C ASN A 134 24.08 5.10 -6.75
N PRO A 135 25.10 4.48 -7.36
CA PRO A 135 24.96 3.91 -8.70
C PRO A 135 23.91 2.78 -8.72
N GLY A 136 23.05 2.78 -9.74
CA GLY A 136 22.02 1.76 -9.95
C GLY A 136 20.79 1.85 -9.03
N LYS A 137 20.74 2.85 -8.12
CA LYS A 137 19.62 3.00 -7.18
C LYS A 137 18.56 4.01 -7.62
N TYR A 138 18.72 4.62 -8.79
CA TYR A 138 17.81 5.64 -9.30
C TYR A 138 17.87 5.69 -10.83
N THR A 139 16.85 6.29 -11.43
CA THR A 139 16.88 6.82 -12.80
C THR A 139 16.97 8.33 -12.70
N TYR A 140 17.91 8.95 -13.44
CA TYR A 140 18.13 10.38 -13.39
C TYR A 140 18.00 11.00 -14.78
N VAL A 141 17.07 11.96 -14.91
CA VAL A 141 16.87 12.75 -16.13
C VAL A 141 17.06 14.21 -15.81
N LYS A 142 17.89 14.89 -16.59
CA LYS A 142 18.13 16.33 -16.47
C LYS A 142 17.61 17.03 -17.70
N TYR A 143 16.66 17.93 -17.51
CA TYR A 143 16.10 18.78 -18.55
C TYR A 143 16.77 20.14 -18.52
N GLN A 144 17.37 20.53 -19.63
CA GLN A 144 17.93 21.87 -19.79
C GLN A 144 16.86 22.84 -20.28
N MET A 145 16.73 23.99 -19.61
CA MET A 145 15.65 24.95 -19.86
C MET A 145 16.11 26.10 -20.74
N ASN A 146 15.17 26.65 -21.52
CA ASN A 146 15.39 27.79 -22.40
C ASN A 146 15.42 29.16 -21.66
N TRP A 147 15.54 29.11 -20.34
CA TRP A 147 15.70 30.26 -19.43
C TRP A 147 16.53 29.86 -18.19
N PRO A 148 16.96 30.79 -17.32
CA PRO A 148 16.96 32.26 -17.44
C PRO A 148 17.92 32.79 -18.51
N GLY A 149 17.84 34.08 -18.80
CA GLY A 149 18.70 34.76 -19.78
C GLY A 149 18.50 34.21 -21.19
N SER A 150 19.60 33.85 -21.85
CA SER A 150 19.55 33.26 -23.19
C SER A 150 19.13 31.79 -23.23
N GLY A 151 18.99 31.18 -22.08
CA GLY A 151 18.68 29.76 -21.95
C GLY A 151 19.88 28.83 -22.18
N ASP A 152 19.60 27.52 -22.11
CA ASP A 152 20.60 26.48 -22.32
C ASP A 152 20.69 26.08 -23.81
N ALA A 153 21.89 25.90 -24.32
CA ALA A 153 22.10 25.44 -25.68
C ALA A 153 21.60 23.99 -25.93
N TYR A 154 21.42 23.23 -24.88
CA TYR A 154 20.90 21.85 -24.94
C TYR A 154 19.41 21.74 -24.53
N TYR A 155 18.68 22.86 -24.59
CA TYR A 155 17.24 22.84 -24.45
C TYR A 155 16.60 21.99 -25.55
N THR A 156 15.57 21.19 -25.17
CA THR A 156 14.74 20.46 -26.12
C THR A 156 13.27 20.76 -25.88
N GLU A 157 12.46 20.64 -26.94
CA GLU A 157 11.01 20.85 -26.83
C GLU A 157 10.36 19.84 -25.90
N GLU A 158 10.83 18.59 -25.87
CA GLU A 158 10.36 17.53 -24.96
C GLU A 158 10.60 17.91 -23.49
N GLY A 159 11.77 18.52 -23.20
CA GLY A 159 12.05 19.09 -21.87
C GLY A 159 11.08 20.21 -21.51
N GLY A 160 10.69 21.03 -22.50
CA GLY A 160 9.66 22.05 -22.36
C GLY A 160 8.27 21.47 -22.03
N VAL A 161 7.85 20.43 -22.75
CA VAL A 161 6.59 19.72 -22.50
C VAL A 161 6.59 19.14 -21.08
N ARG A 162 7.69 18.53 -20.65
CA ARG A 162 7.80 17.97 -19.29
C ARG A 162 7.75 19.05 -18.22
N ARG A 163 8.40 20.20 -18.46
CA ARG A 163 8.30 21.39 -17.61
C ARG A 163 6.85 21.83 -17.42
N ASP A 164 6.10 21.93 -18.53
CA ASP A 164 4.71 22.40 -18.51
C ASP A 164 3.79 21.42 -17.79
N TYR A 165 4.05 20.12 -17.95
CA TYR A 165 3.32 19.06 -17.20
C TYR A 165 3.44 19.25 -15.69
N TYR A 166 4.59 19.63 -15.18
CA TYR A 166 4.81 19.88 -13.75
C TYR A 166 4.56 21.33 -13.32
N GLY A 167 4.29 22.25 -14.24
CA GLY A 167 4.12 23.67 -13.94
C GLY A 167 5.41 24.33 -13.42
N VAL A 168 6.59 23.84 -13.84
CA VAL A 168 7.88 24.37 -13.37
C VAL A 168 8.11 25.78 -13.92
N ASN A 169 8.20 26.75 -13.04
CA ASN A 169 8.37 28.16 -13.35
C ASN A 169 9.69 28.77 -12.85
N ALA A 170 10.52 27.99 -12.21
CA ALA A 170 11.83 28.37 -11.69
C ALA A 170 12.84 27.24 -11.86
N VAL A 171 14.14 27.57 -11.95
CA VAL A 171 15.24 26.60 -11.91
C VAL A 171 16.30 27.06 -10.88
N PRO A 172 16.97 26.14 -10.21
CA PRO A 172 16.86 24.69 -10.32
C PRO A 172 15.57 24.15 -9.67
N TRP A 173 15.02 23.08 -10.24
CA TRP A 173 13.86 22.40 -9.68
C TRP A 173 14.04 20.87 -9.78
N LEU A 174 13.57 20.13 -8.78
CA LEU A 174 13.73 18.69 -8.69
C LEU A 174 12.41 18.03 -8.30
N TYR A 175 12.09 16.93 -8.97
CA TYR A 175 11.07 15.98 -8.56
C TYR A 175 11.71 14.64 -8.24
N PHE A 176 11.25 14.03 -7.17
CA PHE A 176 11.61 12.67 -6.74
C PHE A 176 10.32 11.85 -6.71
N ASP A 177 10.32 10.77 -7.44
CA ASP A 177 9.20 9.84 -7.55
C ASP A 177 9.26 8.75 -6.47
#